data_8ba1b2cf39ab887360b6f5b01269f848
#
_entry.id   8ba1b2cf39ab887360b6f5b01269f848
#
_cell.length_a   1.000
_cell.length_b   1.000
_cell.length_c   1.000
_cell.angle_alpha   90.00
_cell.angle_beta   90.00
_cell.angle_gamma   90.00
#
_symmetry.space_group_name_H-M   'P 1'
#
loop_
_entity.id
_entity.type
_entity.pdbx_description
1 polymer ?
#
loop_
_entity_poly.entity_id
_entity_poly.type
_entity_poly.pdbx_seq_one_letter_code
_entity_poly.pdbx_strand_id
1 'polypeptide(L)'
;MIERSTEHTTLTIERHFKAPLPRVFGAWAVAENKRQWFACHGDWTPLEFQLDFRPGGSESNRVASTDGVVHAYQGRYIDIAPNERIIYAFDMMLDEKRISVSLATVIFAPEPGGTAMFFTEQVVFLDGYGDNGSRLMGTEIGFDNLRLYVEGDETRPN
;
A
#
# COMPACT_ATOMS: atom_id res chain seq x y z
N MET A 1 0.99 -31.64 -8.47
CA MET A 1 -0.27 -31.01 -8.05
C MET A 1 0.01 -30.02 -6.94
N ILE A 2 -0.54 -28.81 -7.03
CA ILE A 2 -0.39 -27.80 -5.98
C ILE A 2 -1.42 -28.10 -4.89
N GLU A 3 -0.94 -28.23 -3.65
CA GLU A 3 -1.84 -28.37 -2.52
C GLU A 3 -2.47 -27.02 -2.22
N ARG A 4 -3.80 -26.97 -2.17
CA ARG A 4 -4.53 -25.74 -1.86
C ARG A 4 -4.60 -25.53 -0.35
N SER A 5 -4.27 -24.33 0.10
CA SER A 5 -4.38 -23.97 1.51
C SER A 5 -4.60 -22.47 1.66
N THR A 6 -5.10 -22.08 2.82
CA THR A 6 -5.27 -20.67 3.19
C THR A 6 -4.76 -20.46 4.59
N GLU A 7 -4.11 -19.30 4.81
CA GLU A 7 -3.66 -18.88 6.12
C GLU A 7 -4.07 -17.42 6.32
N HIS A 8 -4.86 -17.15 7.36
CA HIS A 8 -5.40 -15.82 7.63
C HIS A 8 -4.56 -15.09 8.67
N THR A 9 -4.34 -13.81 8.45
CA THR A 9 -3.69 -12.97 9.45
C THR A 9 -4.21 -11.54 9.36
N THR A 10 -4.06 -10.79 10.44
CA THR A 10 -4.44 -9.38 10.49
C THR A 10 -3.22 -8.57 10.91
N LEU A 11 -2.94 -7.51 10.14
CA LEU A 11 -1.85 -6.59 10.41
C LEU A 11 -2.45 -5.23 10.77
N THR A 12 -1.91 -4.59 11.81
CA THR A 12 -2.32 -3.23 12.19
C THR A 12 -1.09 -2.37 12.36
N ILE A 13 -1.13 -1.16 11.80
CA ILE A 13 -0.02 -0.20 11.89
C ILE A 13 -0.62 1.16 12.18
N GLU A 14 -0.09 1.82 13.22
CA GLU A 14 -0.47 3.19 13.56
C GLU A 14 0.71 4.11 13.24
N ARG A 15 0.44 5.23 12.59
CA ARG A 15 1.47 6.22 12.24
C ARG A 15 0.97 7.62 12.53
N HIS A 16 1.91 8.50 12.86
CA HIS A 16 1.64 9.91 13.14
C HIS A 16 2.58 10.74 12.27
N PHE A 17 1.99 11.64 11.48
CA PHE A 17 2.75 12.45 10.52
C PHE A 17 2.70 13.92 10.89
N LYS A 18 3.83 14.61 10.78
CA LYS A 18 3.92 16.05 10.95
C LYS A 18 3.57 16.73 9.64
N ALA A 19 2.35 16.51 9.18
CA ALA A 19 1.84 17.05 7.92
C ALA A 19 0.32 17.16 8.04
N PRO A 20 -0.29 18.18 7.38
CA PRO A 20 -1.74 18.36 7.48
C PRO A 20 -2.49 17.22 6.81
N LEU A 21 -3.69 16.95 7.32
CA LEU A 21 -4.51 15.84 6.86
C LEU A 21 -4.72 15.81 5.33
N PRO A 22 -5.06 16.93 4.65
CA PRO A 22 -5.21 16.88 3.20
C PRO A 22 -3.95 16.44 2.46
N ARG A 23 -2.77 16.76 2.98
CA ARG A 23 -1.52 16.35 2.36
C ARG A 23 -1.30 14.85 2.53
N VAL A 24 -1.58 14.31 3.73
CA VAL A 24 -1.43 12.88 3.99
C VAL A 24 -2.44 12.09 3.16
N PHE A 25 -3.69 12.49 3.16
CA PHE A 25 -4.73 11.85 2.36
C PHE A 25 -4.40 11.96 0.86
N GLY A 26 -3.96 13.14 0.41
CA GLY A 26 -3.58 13.35 -0.99
C GLY A 26 -2.41 12.48 -1.44
N ALA A 27 -1.54 12.07 -0.51
CA ALA A 27 -0.46 11.13 -0.82
C ALA A 27 -1.00 9.77 -1.24
N TRP A 28 -2.17 9.38 -0.74
CA TRP A 28 -2.86 8.16 -1.14
C TRP A 28 -3.72 8.35 -2.39
N ALA A 29 -4.30 9.54 -2.55
CA ALA A 29 -5.38 9.78 -3.51
C ALA A 29 -4.90 10.18 -4.90
N VAL A 30 -3.74 10.83 -5.00
CA VAL A 30 -3.23 11.37 -6.25
C VAL A 30 -2.13 10.46 -6.76
N ALA A 31 -2.27 9.98 -8.01
CA ALA A 31 -1.34 9.00 -8.59
C ALA A 31 0.13 9.45 -8.51
N GLU A 32 0.42 10.70 -8.89
CA GLU A 32 1.79 11.21 -8.85
C GLU A 32 2.37 11.24 -7.45
N ASN A 33 1.52 11.49 -6.44
CA ASN A 33 1.95 11.49 -5.05
C ASN A 33 2.15 10.06 -4.54
N LYS A 34 1.21 9.16 -4.81
CA LYS A 34 1.33 7.78 -4.33
C LYS A 34 2.54 7.07 -4.93
N ARG A 35 2.85 7.37 -6.18
CA ARG A 35 4.04 6.80 -6.83
C ARG A 35 5.33 7.11 -6.09
N GLN A 36 5.38 8.23 -5.35
CA GLN A 36 6.59 8.66 -4.65
C GLN A 36 6.95 7.79 -3.45
N TRP A 37 6.00 7.06 -2.89
CA TRP A 37 6.26 6.26 -1.69
C TRP A 37 5.81 4.80 -1.80
N PHE A 38 4.85 4.52 -2.67
CA PHE A 38 4.30 3.18 -2.79
C PHE A 38 5.17 2.34 -3.71
N ALA A 39 5.62 1.17 -3.21
CA ALA A 39 6.46 0.22 -3.95
C ALA A 39 7.76 0.85 -4.48
N CYS A 40 8.35 1.75 -3.70
CA CYS A 40 9.65 2.33 -4.01
C CYS A 40 10.75 1.42 -3.49
N HIS A 41 11.23 0.51 -4.33
CA HIS A 41 12.38 -0.34 -4.04
C HIS A 41 13.55 0.17 -4.87
N GLY A 42 14.63 0.63 -4.22
CA GLY A 42 15.68 1.40 -4.85
C GLY A 42 16.30 0.80 -6.11
N ASP A 43 16.52 -0.52 -6.10
CA ASP A 43 17.18 -1.21 -7.23
C ASP A 43 16.21 -2.09 -8.04
N TRP A 44 14.91 -2.02 -7.75
CA TRP A 44 13.90 -2.74 -8.53
C TRP A 44 13.45 -1.90 -9.72
N THR A 45 13.03 -2.58 -10.79
CA THR A 45 12.61 -1.92 -12.03
C THR A 45 11.10 -1.72 -12.06
N PRO A 46 10.62 -0.46 -12.07
CA PRO A 46 9.18 -0.21 -12.23
C PRO A 46 8.72 -0.65 -13.63
N LEU A 47 7.61 -1.39 -13.70
CA LEU A 47 7.04 -1.87 -14.95
C LEU A 47 5.71 -1.20 -15.27
N GLU A 48 4.86 -1.01 -14.25
CA GLU A 48 3.54 -0.43 -14.43
C GLU A 48 3.07 0.19 -13.11
N PHE A 49 2.42 1.36 -13.22
CA PHE A 49 1.68 1.96 -12.11
C PHE A 49 0.49 2.73 -12.67
N GLN A 50 -0.71 2.36 -12.25
CA GLN A 50 -1.94 3.02 -12.62
C GLN A 50 -2.84 3.15 -11.41
N LEU A 51 -3.48 4.29 -11.24
CA LEU A 51 -4.36 4.55 -10.11
C LEU A 51 -5.59 5.31 -10.58
N ASP A 52 -6.76 4.73 -10.34
CA ASP A 52 -8.05 5.37 -10.54
C ASP A 52 -8.72 5.47 -9.16
N PHE A 53 -8.52 6.60 -8.48
CA PHE A 53 -8.91 6.74 -7.08
C PHE A 53 -10.36 7.19 -6.97
N ARG A 54 -11.26 6.21 -7.03
CA ARG A 54 -12.70 6.40 -6.84
C ARG A 54 -13.31 5.05 -6.42
N PRO A 55 -14.47 5.03 -5.75
CA PRO A 55 -15.13 3.75 -5.45
C PRO A 55 -15.35 2.98 -6.76
N GLY A 56 -14.95 1.72 -6.79
CA GLY A 56 -14.99 0.90 -8.00
C GLY A 56 -13.79 1.08 -8.92
N GLY A 57 -12.93 2.07 -8.68
CA GLY A 57 -11.72 2.26 -9.46
C GLY A 57 -10.64 1.25 -9.11
N SER A 58 -9.68 1.09 -9.99
CA SER A 58 -8.62 0.10 -9.81
C SER A 58 -7.25 0.75 -9.67
N GLU A 59 -6.34 0.00 -9.08
CA GLU A 59 -4.94 0.36 -8.98
C GLU A 59 -4.11 -0.85 -9.36
N SER A 60 -3.10 -0.67 -10.24
CA SER A 60 -2.17 -1.73 -10.56
C SER A 60 -0.75 -1.23 -10.42
N ASN A 61 0.12 -2.10 -9.89
CA ASN A 61 1.52 -1.80 -9.72
C ASN A 61 2.32 -3.06 -9.97
N ARG A 62 3.28 -2.99 -10.88
CA ARG A 62 4.15 -4.12 -11.20
C ARG A 62 5.59 -3.64 -11.17
N VAL A 63 6.42 -4.39 -10.46
CA VAL A 63 7.85 -4.12 -10.36
C VAL A 63 8.62 -5.42 -10.51
N ALA A 64 9.80 -5.36 -11.12
CA ALA A 64 10.69 -6.50 -11.23
C ALA A 64 11.82 -6.35 -10.22
N SER A 65 11.99 -7.36 -9.37
CA SER A 65 13.11 -7.39 -8.42
C SER A 65 14.42 -7.70 -9.16
N THR A 66 15.54 -7.56 -8.46
CA THR A 66 16.85 -7.76 -9.09
C THR A 66 17.07 -9.20 -9.57
N ASP A 67 16.35 -10.15 -9.01
CA ASP A 67 16.39 -11.56 -9.44
C ASP A 67 15.43 -11.85 -10.60
N GLY A 68 14.75 -10.83 -11.12
CA GLY A 68 13.86 -10.97 -12.26
C GLY A 68 12.43 -11.39 -11.93
N VAL A 69 12.10 -11.55 -10.65
CA VAL A 69 10.73 -11.90 -10.25
C VAL A 69 9.84 -10.67 -10.37
N VAL A 70 8.69 -10.82 -11.01
CA VAL A 70 7.71 -9.73 -11.14
C VAL A 70 6.75 -9.78 -9.96
N HIS A 71 6.74 -8.70 -9.19
CA HIS A 71 5.81 -8.50 -8.09
C HIS A 71 4.64 -7.66 -8.60
N ALA A 72 3.45 -8.23 -8.61
CA ALA A 72 2.27 -7.55 -9.13
C ALA A 72 1.26 -7.32 -8.02
N TYR A 73 0.79 -6.08 -7.92
CA TYR A 73 -0.28 -5.65 -7.03
C TYR A 73 -1.47 -5.26 -7.90
N GLN A 74 -2.63 -5.81 -7.58
CA GLN A 74 -3.86 -5.47 -8.28
C GLN A 74 -4.94 -5.15 -7.25
N GLY A 75 -5.37 -3.89 -7.20
CA GLY A 75 -6.31 -3.43 -6.19
C GLY A 75 -7.58 -2.83 -6.77
N ARG A 76 -8.57 -2.71 -5.89
CA ARG A 76 -9.84 -2.09 -6.20
C ARG A 76 -10.33 -1.32 -4.99
N TYR A 77 -10.73 -0.06 -5.20
CA TYR A 77 -11.27 0.76 -4.13
C TYR A 77 -12.73 0.43 -3.92
N ILE A 78 -13.11 0.24 -2.66
CA ILE A 78 -14.46 -0.14 -2.25
C ILE A 78 -15.19 1.07 -1.69
N ASP A 79 -14.53 1.79 -0.76
CA ASP A 79 -15.13 2.92 -0.05
C ASP A 79 -14.09 4.02 0.12
N ILE A 80 -14.46 5.25 -0.18
CA ILE A 80 -13.60 6.41 0.02
C ILE A 80 -14.44 7.53 0.66
N ALA A 81 -14.06 7.89 1.88
CA ALA A 81 -14.58 9.07 2.56
C ALA A 81 -13.43 10.08 2.63
N PRO A 82 -13.44 11.15 1.83
CA PRO A 82 -12.30 12.06 1.73
C PRO A 82 -11.83 12.58 3.07
N ASN A 83 -10.51 12.50 3.29
CA ASN A 83 -9.83 12.90 4.52
C ASN A 83 -10.23 12.09 5.76
N GLU A 84 -10.96 10.98 5.59
CA GLU A 84 -11.42 10.18 6.72
C GLU A 84 -11.09 8.69 6.57
N ARG A 85 -11.38 8.09 5.40
CA ARG A 85 -11.29 6.64 5.30
C ARG A 85 -11.07 6.17 3.86
N ILE A 86 -10.25 5.12 3.71
CA ILE A 86 -10.10 4.38 2.45
C ILE A 86 -10.23 2.89 2.77
N ILE A 87 -11.11 2.19 2.05
CA ILE A 87 -11.20 0.73 2.10
C ILE A 87 -10.97 0.19 0.71
N TYR A 88 -10.01 -0.74 0.58
CA TYR A 88 -9.70 -1.34 -0.71
C TYR A 88 -9.33 -2.81 -0.56
N ALA A 89 -9.59 -3.57 -1.62
CA ALA A 89 -9.22 -4.98 -1.69
C ALA A 89 -8.12 -5.14 -2.74
N PHE A 90 -7.16 -6.05 -2.50
CA PHE A 90 -6.11 -6.28 -3.47
C PHE A 90 -5.59 -7.70 -3.40
N ASP A 91 -4.96 -8.13 -4.50
CA ASP A 91 -4.20 -9.37 -4.48
C ASP A 91 -2.76 -9.09 -4.89
N MET A 92 -1.88 -10.01 -4.50
CA MET A 92 -0.47 -9.94 -4.84
C MET A 92 -0.07 -11.19 -5.59
N MET A 93 0.73 -11.02 -6.63
CA MET A 93 1.28 -12.13 -7.41
C MET A 93 2.79 -12.03 -7.47
N LEU A 94 3.45 -13.17 -7.45
CA LEU A 94 4.86 -13.31 -7.78
C LEU A 94 4.92 -14.05 -9.11
N ASP A 95 5.36 -13.36 -10.15
CA ASP A 95 5.23 -13.82 -11.54
C ASP A 95 3.76 -14.12 -11.83
N GLU A 96 3.40 -15.35 -12.15
CA GLU A 96 2.01 -15.71 -12.44
C GLU A 96 1.30 -16.38 -11.26
N LYS A 97 1.97 -16.44 -10.09
CA LYS A 97 1.41 -17.13 -8.93
C LYS A 97 0.79 -16.12 -7.95
N ARG A 98 -0.51 -16.25 -7.70
CA ARG A 98 -1.17 -15.44 -6.66
C ARG A 98 -0.77 -15.97 -5.30
N ILE A 99 -0.20 -15.07 -4.46
CA ILE A 99 0.30 -15.43 -3.12
C ILE A 99 -0.60 -14.95 -2.00
N SER A 100 -1.44 -13.95 -2.24
CA SER A 100 -2.30 -13.41 -1.18
C SER A 100 -3.47 -12.63 -1.74
N VAL A 101 -4.51 -12.53 -0.91
CA VAL A 101 -5.68 -11.66 -1.14
C VAL A 101 -5.92 -10.89 0.16
N SER A 102 -6.15 -9.60 0.05
CA SER A 102 -6.26 -8.72 1.23
C SER A 102 -7.43 -7.75 1.15
N LEU A 103 -7.94 -7.39 2.32
CA LEU A 103 -8.84 -6.26 2.52
C LEU A 103 -8.16 -5.29 3.45
N ALA A 104 -7.96 -4.06 3.00
CA ALA A 104 -7.25 -3.03 3.77
C ALA A 104 -8.17 -1.86 4.11
N THR A 105 -8.00 -1.33 5.33
CA THR A 105 -8.73 -0.16 5.82
C THR A 105 -7.72 0.86 6.32
N VAL A 106 -7.85 2.10 5.85
CA VAL A 106 -7.02 3.21 6.31
C VAL A 106 -7.93 4.29 6.89
N ILE A 107 -7.68 4.65 8.14
CA ILE A 107 -8.45 5.69 8.84
C ILE A 107 -7.52 6.86 9.11
N PHE A 108 -7.99 8.07 8.83
CA PHE A 108 -7.23 9.30 9.05
C PHE A 108 -7.95 10.16 10.09
N ALA A 109 -7.19 10.80 10.96
CA ALA A 109 -7.73 11.74 11.95
C ALA A 109 -6.77 12.90 12.13
N PRO A 110 -7.28 14.15 12.20
CA PRO A 110 -6.42 15.28 12.53
C PRO A 110 -6.00 15.19 13.98
N GLU A 111 -4.78 15.67 14.27
CA GLU A 111 -4.29 15.76 15.65
C GLU A 111 -3.43 17.03 15.76
N PRO A 112 -3.12 17.47 16.99
CA PRO A 112 -2.26 18.64 17.14
C PRO A 112 -0.92 18.42 16.45
N GLY A 113 -0.59 19.34 15.50
CA GLY A 113 0.67 19.28 14.77
C GLY A 113 0.70 18.31 13.60
N GLY A 114 -0.42 17.64 13.26
CA GLY A 114 -0.36 16.72 12.14
C GLY A 114 -1.57 15.82 11.96
N THR A 115 -1.28 14.58 11.58
CA THR A 115 -2.31 13.60 11.19
C THR A 115 -1.97 12.23 11.79
N ALA A 116 -2.97 11.59 12.38
CA ALA A 116 -2.89 10.18 12.78
C ALA A 116 -3.46 9.31 11.66
N MET A 117 -2.81 8.18 11.40
CA MET A 117 -3.24 7.21 10.40
C MET A 117 -3.26 5.81 11.02
N PHE A 118 -4.38 5.12 10.86
CA PHE A 118 -4.56 3.77 11.38
C PHE A 118 -4.80 2.83 10.21
N PHE A 119 -3.91 1.86 10.03
CA PHE A 119 -3.97 0.92 8.92
C PHE A 119 -4.26 -0.48 9.44
N THR A 120 -5.22 -1.16 8.81
CA THR A 120 -5.54 -2.56 9.10
C THR A 120 -5.59 -3.32 7.79
N GLU A 121 -4.84 -4.41 7.70
CA GLU A 121 -4.91 -5.32 6.55
C GLU A 121 -5.31 -6.70 7.05
N GLN A 122 -6.41 -7.24 6.50
CA GLN A 122 -6.81 -8.62 6.71
C GLN A 122 -6.35 -9.39 5.48
N VAL A 123 -5.41 -10.31 5.65
CA VAL A 123 -4.78 -10.99 4.52
C VAL A 123 -4.97 -12.50 4.61
N VAL A 124 -5.20 -13.11 3.45
CA VAL A 124 -5.20 -14.56 3.27
C VAL A 124 -4.00 -14.90 2.42
N PHE A 125 -3.05 -15.67 2.98
CA PHE A 125 -1.94 -16.22 2.21
C PHE A 125 -2.36 -17.54 1.62
N LEU A 126 -1.97 -17.78 0.37
CA LEU A 126 -2.49 -18.89 -0.43
C LEU A 126 -1.44 -19.96 -0.67
N ASP A 127 -1.91 -21.23 -0.65
CA ASP A 127 -1.19 -22.36 -1.22
C ASP A 127 0.23 -22.54 -0.68
N GLY A 128 0.39 -22.40 0.64
CA GLY A 128 1.67 -22.63 1.29
C GLY A 128 2.69 -21.53 1.15
N TYR A 129 2.28 -20.35 0.68
CA TYR A 129 3.20 -19.22 0.62
C TYR A 129 3.66 -18.85 2.03
N GLY A 130 4.98 -18.92 2.27
CA GLY A 130 5.57 -18.58 3.55
C GLY A 130 5.95 -17.10 3.61
N ASP A 131 5.12 -16.31 4.27
CA ASP A 131 5.33 -14.86 4.32
C ASP A 131 6.52 -14.48 5.21
N ASN A 132 6.71 -15.15 6.34
CA ASN A 132 7.80 -14.90 7.30
C ASN A 132 7.91 -13.43 7.73
N GLY A 133 6.75 -12.74 7.87
CA GLY A 133 6.73 -11.34 8.27
C GLY A 133 7.04 -10.35 7.17
N SER A 134 7.21 -10.80 5.93
CA SER A 134 7.55 -9.93 4.79
C SER A 134 6.47 -8.89 4.51
N ARG A 135 5.19 -9.25 4.66
CA ARG A 135 4.10 -8.32 4.39
C ARG A 135 4.14 -7.14 5.35
N LEU A 136 4.28 -7.43 6.65
CA LEU A 136 4.34 -6.36 7.65
C LEU A 136 5.58 -5.48 7.43
N MET A 137 6.74 -6.10 7.24
CA MET A 137 7.99 -5.37 7.02
C MET A 137 7.89 -4.47 5.78
N GLY A 138 7.39 -4.99 4.67
CA GLY A 138 7.27 -4.22 3.43
C GLY A 138 6.31 -3.06 3.58
N THR A 139 5.20 -3.25 4.30
CA THR A 139 4.23 -2.20 4.53
C THR A 139 4.82 -1.10 5.43
N GLU A 140 5.56 -1.48 6.47
CA GLU A 140 6.23 -0.52 7.35
C GLU A 140 7.26 0.31 6.59
N ILE A 141 8.04 -0.31 5.70
CA ILE A 141 9.00 0.40 4.85
C ILE A 141 8.26 1.40 3.94
N GLY A 142 7.14 0.98 3.35
CA GLY A 142 6.31 1.87 2.55
C GLY A 142 5.82 3.07 3.33
N PHE A 143 5.39 2.87 4.57
CA PHE A 143 4.93 3.97 5.41
C PHE A 143 6.08 4.85 5.90
N ASP A 144 7.29 4.31 6.03
CA ASP A 144 8.47 5.15 6.29
C ASP A 144 8.74 6.06 5.09
N ASN A 145 8.59 5.53 3.87
CA ASN A 145 8.70 6.34 2.65
C ASN A 145 7.59 7.39 2.58
N LEU A 146 6.38 7.02 2.98
CA LEU A 146 5.26 7.96 3.05
C LEU A 146 5.58 9.12 3.99
N ARG A 147 6.17 8.82 5.16
CA ARG A 147 6.59 9.87 6.10
C ARG A 147 7.59 10.82 5.47
N LEU A 148 8.62 10.27 4.83
CA LEU A 148 9.62 11.10 4.16
C LEU A 148 8.99 12.00 3.11
N TYR A 149 7.99 11.49 2.40
CA TYR A 149 7.33 12.24 1.36
C TYR A 149 6.46 13.37 1.93
N VAL A 150 5.59 13.10 2.91
CA VAL A 150 4.65 14.09 3.41
C VAL A 150 5.30 15.09 4.38
N GLU A 151 6.37 14.70 5.08
CA GLU A 151 7.12 15.57 5.99
C GLU A 151 8.33 16.21 5.33
N GLY A 152 8.55 15.95 4.05
CA GLY A 152 9.69 16.47 3.33
C GLY A 152 9.65 17.98 3.15
N ASP A 153 10.79 18.53 2.68
CA ASP A 153 10.97 19.96 2.46
C ASP A 153 9.85 20.51 1.56
N GLU A 154 9.17 21.55 2.03
CA GLU A 154 8.10 22.21 1.29
C GLU A 154 8.59 22.83 -0.03
N THR A 155 9.89 23.03 -0.18
CA THR A 155 10.46 23.55 -1.41
C THR A 155 10.58 22.48 -2.49
N ARG A 156 10.37 21.20 -2.14
CA ARG A 156 10.39 20.13 -3.13
C ARG A 156 9.12 20.17 -3.97
N PRO A 157 9.26 20.04 -5.31
CA PRO A 157 8.09 19.78 -6.14
C PRO A 157 7.45 18.46 -5.70
N ASN A 158 6.18 18.50 -5.48
CA ASN A 158 5.44 17.29 -5.10
C ASN A 158 4.82 16.65 -6.33
#